data_728d23a77dedd5e8173f67050500de09
#
_entry.id   728d23a77dedd5e8173f67050500de09
#
_cell.length_a   1.000
_cell.length_b   1.000
_cell.length_c   1.000
_cell.angle_alpha   90.00
_cell.angle_beta   90.00
_cell.angle_gamma   90.00
#
_symmetry.space_group_name_H-M   'P 1'
#
loop_
_entity.id
_entity.type
_entity.pdbx_description
1 polymer ?
#
loop_
_entity_poly.entity_id
_entity_poly.type
_entity_poly.pdbx_seq_one_letter_code
_entity_poly.pdbx_strand_id
1 'polypeptide(L)'
;MKTILISRAKLAMSLILAVCLCMIGATPRATAGAAAPALFEFHSGFWVNLHHFLYLEALADKPRKGSRETVSAADADTLTSLSPRERATWDAAVSFYRNSLARQDLLFDPRLIAIKNHLEDAEASPDLANVDIPNALRAVLLNAAPIYRHYWWQRHDAQNRQWIGQLQPLVASYGKTLEDSLVRIYDTPWPGHPVRVDATVFANWAGAYTTIEPTRPTICATDPANQAAAALETVFHETSHGMMDKVRKAMDAAEAKTARGSQGPTDTGTLWHAVLFYTIGQLVADQIPGYVPYADQNGLWMRAWPAPDRALIEQNWKPHMTNSSSLKRALAQLVQDFAAAKQRTNESETSK
;
A
#
# COMPACT_ATOMS: atom_id res chain seq x y z
N MET A 1 -53.48 37.70 50.77
CA MET A 1 -54.17 37.35 52.05
C MET A 1 -53.49 36.12 52.65
N LYS A 2 -53.11 36.27 53.92
CA LYS A 2 -52.75 35.25 54.97
C LYS A 2 -51.49 34.42 54.67
N THR A 3 -50.31 34.72 55.23
CA THR A 3 -49.92 34.79 56.66
C THR A 3 -49.48 33.43 57.18
N ILE A 4 -48.13 33.28 57.38
CA ILE A 4 -47.32 32.95 58.57
C ILE A 4 -47.55 31.52 59.14
N LEU A 5 -46.49 30.75 59.33
CA LEU A 5 -45.84 30.60 60.67
C LEU A 5 -44.49 29.86 60.59
N ILE A 6 -43.59 30.44 61.32
CA ILE A 6 -42.22 30.01 61.72
C ILE A 6 -42.35 29.02 62.86
N SER A 7 -41.53 27.99 62.92
CA SER A 7 -41.15 27.39 64.19
C SER A 7 -39.68 26.91 64.16
N ARG A 8 -38.94 27.46 65.18
CA ARG A 8 -37.57 27.10 65.57
C ARG A 8 -37.61 26.03 66.63
N ALA A 9 -36.74 25.08 66.60
CA ALA A 9 -36.18 24.41 67.82
C ALA A 9 -34.88 23.72 67.41
N LYS A 10 -33.84 24.18 67.76
CA LYS A 10 -32.74 24.11 68.75
C LYS A 10 -32.23 22.67 68.97
N LEU A 11 -30.98 22.46 68.53
CA LEU A 11 -29.77 22.06 69.29
C LEU A 11 -29.82 20.75 70.10
N ALA A 12 -29.07 19.75 69.63
CA ALA A 12 -28.25 18.90 70.49
C ALA A 12 -27.01 18.41 69.75
N MET A 13 -25.88 18.77 70.27
CA MET A 13 -24.51 18.47 69.92
C MET A 13 -24.16 17.11 70.52
N SER A 14 -23.82 16.11 69.69
CA SER A 14 -23.16 14.89 70.16
C SER A 14 -21.96 14.60 69.29
N LEU A 15 -20.81 14.77 69.93
CA LEU A 15 -19.49 14.52 69.45
C LEU A 15 -19.28 12.99 69.39
N ILE A 16 -19.28 12.36 68.26
CA ILE A 16 -18.81 10.98 68.07
C ILE A 16 -17.54 11.03 67.24
N LEU A 17 -16.43 10.78 67.94
CA LEU A 17 -15.09 10.63 67.35
C LEU A 17 -15.03 9.26 66.63
N ALA A 18 -15.23 9.24 65.31
CA ALA A 18 -15.02 8.05 64.51
C ALA A 18 -13.59 8.09 63.96
N VAL A 19 -12.73 7.24 64.52
CA VAL A 19 -11.41 6.93 63.95
C VAL A 19 -11.61 6.17 62.66
N CYS A 20 -11.53 6.87 61.52
CA CYS A 20 -11.42 6.22 60.20
C CYS A 20 -9.98 5.73 60.00
N LEU A 21 -9.78 4.45 60.19
CA LEU A 21 -8.57 3.72 59.80
C LEU A 21 -8.49 3.77 58.27
N CYS A 22 -7.63 4.64 57.69
CA CYS A 22 -7.36 4.65 56.25
C CYS A 22 -6.62 3.35 55.87
N MET A 23 -7.35 2.35 55.47
CA MET A 23 -6.82 1.23 54.69
C MET A 23 -6.44 1.79 53.33
N ILE A 24 -5.16 2.11 53.16
CA ILE A 24 -4.58 2.39 51.84
C ILE A 24 -4.57 1.06 51.08
N GLY A 25 -5.68 0.78 50.40
CA GLY A 25 -5.73 -0.28 49.39
C GLY A 25 -4.79 0.08 48.28
N ALA A 26 -3.64 -0.56 48.20
CA ALA A 26 -2.79 -0.52 46.99
C ALA A 26 -3.60 -1.10 45.83
N THR A 27 -4.18 -0.24 45.01
CA THR A 27 -4.69 -0.66 43.71
C THR A 27 -3.53 -1.24 42.91
N PRO A 28 -3.61 -2.46 42.38
CA PRO A 28 -2.56 -2.97 41.54
C PRO A 28 -2.49 -2.01 40.33
N ARG A 29 -1.34 -1.36 40.20
CA ARG A 29 -1.01 -0.56 39.04
C ARG A 29 -0.98 -1.54 37.89
N ALA A 30 -2.00 -1.52 37.05
CA ALA A 30 -1.98 -2.26 35.77
C ALA A 30 -0.70 -1.84 35.07
N THR A 31 0.26 -2.74 34.95
CA THR A 31 1.40 -2.57 34.08
C THR A 31 0.80 -2.37 32.69
N ALA A 32 0.88 -1.14 32.18
CA ALA A 32 0.55 -0.89 30.79
C ALA A 32 1.41 -1.86 29.97
N GLY A 33 0.77 -2.90 29.45
CA GLY A 33 1.44 -3.81 28.51
C GLY A 33 2.05 -2.95 27.42
N ALA A 34 3.28 -3.23 27.03
CA ALA A 34 3.91 -2.54 25.91
C ALA A 34 2.91 -2.59 24.72
N ALA A 35 2.56 -1.42 24.21
CA ALA A 35 1.68 -1.36 23.04
C ALA A 35 2.29 -2.23 21.94
N ALA A 36 1.47 -3.03 21.27
CA ALA A 36 1.94 -3.82 20.14
C ALA A 36 2.62 -2.90 19.11
N PRO A 37 3.73 -3.30 18.51
CA PRO A 37 4.43 -2.48 17.52
C PRO A 37 3.48 -2.11 16.38
N ALA A 38 3.60 -0.88 15.87
CA ALA A 38 2.78 -0.42 14.76
C ALA A 38 3.07 -1.26 13.51
N LEU A 39 2.03 -1.61 12.76
CA LEU A 39 2.17 -2.35 11.50
C LEU A 39 2.81 -1.50 10.41
N PHE A 40 2.39 -0.23 10.33
CA PHE A 40 2.80 0.71 9.30
C PHE A 40 3.25 2.03 9.91
N GLU A 41 4.22 2.64 9.23
CA GLU A 41 4.60 4.04 9.40
C GLU A 41 4.33 4.77 8.09
N PHE A 42 3.34 5.69 8.11
CA PHE A 42 2.90 6.40 6.92
C PHE A 42 3.64 7.73 6.77
N HIS A 43 4.13 7.98 5.57
CA HIS A 43 4.89 9.17 5.21
C HIS A 43 4.25 9.93 4.05
N SER A 44 4.45 11.25 4.04
CA SER A 44 4.24 12.14 2.91
C SER A 44 5.53 12.93 2.71
N GLY A 45 6.52 12.27 2.12
CA GLY A 45 7.88 12.83 1.97
C GLY A 45 7.96 13.83 0.81
N PHE A 46 8.56 15.01 1.04
CA PHE A 46 8.70 16.06 0.03
C PHE A 46 9.50 15.59 -1.21
N TRP A 47 10.66 14.98 -0.97
CA TRP A 47 11.58 14.64 -2.05
C TRP A 47 11.08 13.50 -2.94
N VAL A 48 10.47 12.48 -2.33
CA VAL A 48 9.88 11.37 -3.09
C VAL A 48 8.69 11.85 -3.90
N ASN A 49 7.85 12.74 -3.37
CA ASN A 49 6.73 13.33 -4.09
C ASN A 49 7.20 14.20 -5.26
N LEU A 50 8.22 15.06 -5.07
CA LEU A 50 8.81 15.84 -6.15
C LEU A 50 9.38 14.93 -7.24
N HIS A 51 10.10 13.86 -6.86
CA HIS A 51 10.66 12.88 -7.80
C HIS A 51 9.55 12.22 -8.65
N HIS A 52 8.50 11.72 -8.01
CA HIS A 52 7.38 11.08 -8.71
C HIS A 52 6.59 12.06 -9.58
N PHE A 53 6.41 13.30 -9.12
CA PHE A 53 5.69 14.31 -9.88
C PHE A 53 6.46 14.74 -11.14
N LEU A 54 7.78 14.96 -11.06
CA LEU A 54 8.62 15.23 -12.24
C LEU A 54 8.64 14.04 -13.21
N TYR A 55 8.62 12.82 -12.68
CA TYR A 55 8.53 11.61 -13.50
C TYR A 55 7.19 11.55 -14.23
N LEU A 56 6.07 11.82 -13.57
CA LEU A 56 4.74 11.91 -14.19
C LEU A 56 4.68 12.97 -15.28
N GLU A 57 5.15 14.18 -15.00
CA GLU A 57 5.21 15.29 -15.97
C GLU A 57 6.03 14.90 -17.23
N ALA A 58 7.12 14.15 -17.03
CA ALA A 58 7.94 13.68 -18.12
C ALA A 58 7.25 12.61 -19.02
N LEU A 59 6.27 11.89 -18.48
CA LEU A 59 5.47 10.89 -19.21
C LEU A 59 4.23 11.50 -19.88
N ALA A 60 3.77 12.66 -19.44
CA ALA A 60 2.49 13.25 -19.87
C ALA A 60 2.35 13.42 -21.38
N ASP A 61 3.47 13.63 -22.10
CA ASP A 61 3.48 13.76 -23.56
C ASP A 61 3.23 12.44 -24.30
N LYS A 62 3.48 11.29 -23.65
CA LYS A 62 3.33 9.96 -24.22
C LYS A 62 2.82 8.95 -23.19
N PRO A 63 1.61 9.14 -22.65
CA PRO A 63 1.06 8.24 -21.65
C PRO A 63 0.85 6.84 -22.24
N ARG A 64 1.09 5.81 -21.44
CA ARG A 64 0.76 4.43 -21.80
C ARG A 64 -0.77 4.29 -21.94
N LYS A 65 -1.23 3.63 -22.99
CA LYS A 65 -2.67 3.42 -23.21
C LYS A 65 -3.30 2.70 -22.02
N GLY A 66 -4.29 3.35 -21.41
CA GLY A 66 -5.00 2.81 -20.24
C GLY A 66 -4.24 2.93 -18.93
N SER A 67 -3.11 3.68 -18.90
CA SER A 67 -2.38 4.00 -17.68
C SER A 67 -3.01 5.17 -16.90
N ARG A 68 -2.65 5.27 -15.63
CA ARG A 68 -3.00 6.39 -14.73
C ARG A 68 -1.98 7.52 -14.81
N GLU A 69 -1.14 7.52 -15.81
CA GLU A 69 -0.05 8.49 -16.05
C GLU A 69 -0.60 9.80 -16.63
N THR A 70 -1.49 10.46 -15.88
CA THR A 70 -2.09 11.73 -16.29
C THR A 70 -1.89 12.77 -15.19
N VAL A 71 -1.36 13.93 -15.59
CA VAL A 71 -1.32 15.11 -14.71
C VAL A 71 -2.76 15.58 -14.47
N SER A 72 -3.10 15.88 -13.22
CA SER A 72 -4.43 16.39 -12.90
C SER A 72 -4.66 17.76 -13.57
N ALA A 73 -5.91 18.10 -13.88
CA ALA A 73 -6.23 19.41 -14.46
C ALA A 73 -5.74 20.55 -13.55
N ALA A 74 -5.90 20.42 -12.23
CA ALA A 74 -5.45 21.41 -11.27
C ALA A 74 -3.91 21.57 -11.24
N ASP A 75 -3.16 20.50 -11.50
CA ASP A 75 -1.70 20.56 -11.59
C ASP A 75 -1.26 21.18 -12.91
N ALA A 76 -1.92 20.84 -14.01
CA ALA A 76 -1.66 21.41 -15.32
C ALA A 76 -1.98 22.92 -15.36
N ASP A 77 -3.10 23.34 -14.77
CA ASP A 77 -3.48 24.76 -14.69
C ASP A 77 -2.45 25.57 -13.88
N THR A 78 -1.85 24.96 -12.85
CA THR A 78 -0.81 25.58 -12.04
C THR A 78 0.43 25.98 -12.87
N LEU A 79 0.76 25.24 -13.92
CA LEU A 79 1.86 25.58 -14.83
C LEU A 79 1.71 26.96 -15.49
N THR A 80 0.47 27.43 -15.68
CA THR A 80 0.18 28.76 -16.26
C THR A 80 0.50 29.91 -15.31
N SER A 81 0.63 29.62 -14.01
CA SER A 81 0.90 30.60 -12.96
C SER A 81 2.41 30.84 -12.73
N LEU A 82 3.28 30.01 -13.32
CA LEU A 82 4.73 30.17 -13.20
C LEU A 82 5.22 31.40 -13.94
N SER A 83 6.14 32.15 -13.34
CA SER A 83 6.88 33.18 -14.06
C SER A 83 7.72 32.55 -15.20
N PRO A 84 8.13 33.31 -16.22
CA PRO A 84 8.93 32.78 -17.33
C PRO A 84 10.22 32.09 -16.86
N ARG A 85 10.85 32.59 -15.80
CA ARG A 85 12.07 32.00 -15.23
C ARG A 85 11.78 30.67 -14.51
N GLU A 86 10.73 30.62 -13.70
CA GLU A 86 10.32 29.40 -13.00
C GLU A 86 9.89 28.34 -14.01
N ARG A 87 9.12 28.75 -15.03
CA ARG A 87 8.71 27.87 -16.11
C ARG A 87 9.92 27.26 -16.84
N ALA A 88 10.91 28.06 -17.20
CA ALA A 88 12.12 27.55 -17.86
C ALA A 88 12.89 26.55 -16.96
N THR A 89 12.97 26.84 -15.64
CA THR A 89 13.63 25.94 -14.68
C THR A 89 12.85 24.62 -14.53
N TRP A 90 11.52 24.69 -14.45
CA TRP A 90 10.66 23.51 -14.36
C TRP A 90 10.72 22.64 -15.61
N ASP A 91 10.60 23.26 -16.79
CA ASP A 91 10.70 22.57 -18.08
C ASP A 91 12.07 21.88 -18.27
N ALA A 92 13.15 22.49 -17.77
CA ALA A 92 14.49 21.87 -17.77
C ALA A 92 14.53 20.62 -16.87
N ALA A 93 13.86 20.65 -15.70
CA ALA A 93 13.77 19.50 -14.81
C ALA A 93 12.94 18.37 -15.45
N VAL A 94 11.78 18.67 -16.01
CA VAL A 94 10.93 17.70 -16.74
C VAL A 94 11.69 17.11 -17.94
N SER A 95 12.41 17.94 -18.68
CA SER A 95 13.25 17.48 -19.82
C SER A 95 14.37 16.52 -19.36
N PHE A 96 15.01 16.80 -18.23
CA PHE A 96 15.99 15.88 -17.65
C PHE A 96 15.37 14.52 -17.34
N TYR A 97 14.20 14.48 -16.68
CA TYR A 97 13.49 13.25 -16.38
C TYR A 97 13.12 12.51 -17.65
N ARG A 98 12.56 13.19 -18.65
CA ARG A 98 12.17 12.63 -19.95
C ARG A 98 13.33 11.93 -20.66
N ASN A 99 14.50 12.55 -20.64
CA ASN A 99 15.67 12.05 -21.37
C ASN A 99 16.47 11.00 -20.62
N SER A 100 16.40 10.98 -19.28
CA SER A 100 17.31 10.18 -18.44
C SER A 100 16.61 9.12 -17.59
N LEU A 101 15.39 9.37 -17.10
CA LEU A 101 14.73 8.53 -16.11
C LEU A 101 13.41 7.92 -16.58
N ALA A 102 12.54 8.69 -17.24
CA ALA A 102 11.21 8.25 -17.65
C ALA A 102 11.20 7.19 -18.76
N ARG A 103 12.37 6.78 -19.24
CA ARG A 103 12.54 5.63 -20.15
C ARG A 103 12.59 4.28 -19.42
N GLN A 104 12.85 4.30 -18.12
CA GLN A 104 12.88 3.14 -17.23
C GLN A 104 11.61 3.12 -16.39
N ASP A 105 11.26 1.94 -15.89
CA ASP A 105 10.12 1.76 -15.03
C ASP A 105 10.51 1.95 -13.55
N LEU A 106 9.71 2.71 -12.79
CA LEU A 106 9.94 2.98 -11.37
C LEU A 106 10.01 1.71 -10.51
N LEU A 107 9.32 0.64 -10.93
CA LEU A 107 9.27 -0.62 -10.21
C LEU A 107 10.41 -1.58 -10.59
N PHE A 108 10.86 -1.57 -11.86
CA PHE A 108 11.74 -2.62 -12.37
C PHE A 108 13.19 -2.17 -12.61
N ASP A 109 13.46 -0.86 -12.64
CA ASP A 109 14.84 -0.36 -12.81
C ASP A 109 15.54 -0.25 -11.44
N PRO A 110 16.61 -1.02 -11.18
CA PRO A 110 17.29 -1.01 -9.87
C PRO A 110 17.84 0.37 -9.47
N ARG A 111 18.19 1.21 -10.44
CA ARG A 111 18.69 2.57 -10.19
C ARG A 111 17.54 3.47 -9.70
N LEU A 112 16.36 3.38 -10.30
CA LEU A 112 15.18 4.14 -9.87
C LEU A 112 14.71 3.68 -8.48
N ILE A 113 14.76 2.38 -8.21
CA ILE A 113 14.49 1.80 -6.89
C ILE A 113 15.44 2.39 -5.84
N ALA A 114 16.76 2.42 -6.11
CA ALA A 114 17.74 2.99 -5.20
C ALA A 114 17.50 4.49 -4.97
N ILE A 115 17.28 5.26 -6.04
CA ILE A 115 16.95 6.70 -5.95
C ILE A 115 15.73 6.93 -5.06
N LYS A 116 14.65 6.20 -5.30
CA LYS A 116 13.42 6.30 -4.50
C LYS A 116 13.70 6.02 -3.03
N ASN A 117 14.36 4.91 -2.70
CA ASN A 117 14.66 4.54 -1.31
C ASN A 117 15.52 5.61 -0.62
N HIS A 118 16.54 6.14 -1.30
CA HIS A 118 17.41 7.21 -0.75
C HIS A 118 16.65 8.53 -0.55
N LEU A 119 15.68 8.87 -1.42
CA LEU A 119 14.85 10.05 -1.25
C LEU A 119 13.82 9.90 -0.12
N GLU A 120 13.32 8.69 0.12
CA GLU A 120 12.49 8.36 1.27
C GLU A 120 13.27 8.52 2.57
N ASP A 121 14.47 7.93 2.65
CA ASP A 121 15.35 8.05 3.82
C ASP A 121 15.80 9.51 4.08
N ALA A 122 15.81 10.32 3.04
CA ALA A 122 16.18 11.74 3.08
C ALA A 122 14.99 12.70 3.35
N GLU A 123 13.84 12.21 3.79
CA GLU A 123 12.63 13.03 3.98
C GLU A 123 12.89 14.32 4.78
N ALA A 124 13.68 14.25 5.83
CA ALA A 124 14.04 15.39 6.67
C ALA A 124 15.24 16.21 6.13
N SER A 125 15.87 15.81 5.03
CA SER A 125 17.03 16.51 4.47
C SER A 125 16.61 17.83 3.85
N PRO A 126 17.26 18.97 4.19
CA PRO A 126 16.91 20.25 3.59
C PRO A 126 17.43 20.42 2.16
N ASP A 127 18.54 19.76 1.79
CA ASP A 127 19.34 20.04 0.59
C ASP A 127 19.89 18.79 -0.11
N LEU A 128 19.56 17.59 0.34
CA LEU A 128 20.05 16.33 -0.20
C LEU A 128 21.59 16.17 -0.19
N ALA A 129 22.34 16.95 0.58
CA ALA A 129 23.81 17.02 0.50
C ALA A 129 24.49 15.66 0.72
N ASN A 130 23.96 14.82 1.63
CA ASN A 130 24.52 13.53 2.00
C ASN A 130 23.70 12.34 1.48
N VAL A 131 22.85 12.57 0.49
CA VAL A 131 22.00 11.53 -0.09
C VAL A 131 22.70 10.87 -1.27
N ASP A 132 22.75 9.55 -1.31
CA ASP A 132 23.43 8.81 -2.38
C ASP A 132 22.56 8.73 -3.64
N ILE A 133 22.52 9.85 -4.37
CA ILE A 133 21.87 9.97 -5.67
C ILE A 133 22.81 10.66 -6.67
N PRO A 134 22.64 10.44 -8.00
CA PRO A 134 23.47 11.08 -9.00
C PRO A 134 23.50 12.61 -8.85
N ASN A 135 24.70 13.21 -8.92
CA ASN A 135 24.86 14.67 -8.75
C ASN A 135 24.00 15.49 -9.72
N ALA A 136 23.83 15.02 -10.96
CA ALA A 136 22.97 15.69 -11.95
C ALA A 136 21.50 15.68 -11.50
N LEU A 137 21.00 14.55 -10.96
CA LEU A 137 19.64 14.47 -10.42
C LEU A 137 19.49 15.35 -9.19
N ARG A 138 20.47 15.36 -8.27
CA ARG A 138 20.47 16.23 -7.10
C ARG A 138 20.31 17.70 -7.50
N ALA A 139 21.09 18.16 -8.47
CA ALA A 139 21.02 19.53 -8.96
C ALA A 139 19.63 19.85 -9.56
N VAL A 140 19.05 18.93 -10.32
CA VAL A 140 17.70 19.06 -10.89
C VAL A 140 16.65 19.17 -9.79
N LEU A 141 16.69 18.27 -8.79
CA LEU A 141 15.74 18.29 -7.67
C LEU A 141 15.85 19.57 -6.86
N LEU A 142 17.08 20.03 -6.55
CA LEU A 142 17.30 21.26 -5.79
C LEU A 142 16.82 22.52 -6.55
N ASN A 143 16.98 22.57 -7.87
CA ASN A 143 16.48 23.67 -8.68
C ASN A 143 14.95 23.69 -8.80
N ALA A 144 14.32 22.50 -8.89
CA ALA A 144 12.87 22.38 -8.97
C ALA A 144 12.16 22.53 -7.60
N ALA A 145 12.84 22.22 -6.49
CA ALA A 145 12.28 22.20 -5.15
C ALA A 145 11.59 23.50 -4.71
N PRO A 146 12.16 24.71 -4.90
CA PRO A 146 11.49 25.95 -4.53
C PRO A 146 10.17 26.15 -5.29
N ILE A 147 10.13 25.82 -6.58
CA ILE A 147 8.98 25.93 -7.46
C ILE A 147 7.90 24.93 -7.01
N TYR A 148 8.26 23.67 -6.85
CA TYR A 148 7.35 22.64 -6.36
C TYR A 148 6.76 23.00 -4.99
N ARG A 149 7.60 23.45 -4.06
CA ARG A 149 7.19 23.87 -2.72
C ARG A 149 6.17 24.99 -2.74
N HIS A 150 6.36 25.96 -3.62
CA HIS A 150 5.48 27.13 -3.71
C HIS A 150 4.14 26.83 -4.38
N TYR A 151 4.15 26.06 -5.46
CA TYR A 151 2.98 25.92 -6.32
C TYR A 151 2.16 24.64 -6.12
N TRP A 152 2.77 23.53 -5.72
CA TRP A 152 2.10 22.22 -5.65
C TRP A 152 2.14 21.55 -4.29
N TRP A 153 3.26 21.64 -3.56
CA TRP A 153 3.53 20.82 -2.40
C TRP A 153 2.45 20.88 -1.32
N GLN A 154 1.96 22.08 -0.97
CA GLN A 154 0.94 22.23 0.06
C GLN A 154 -0.32 21.44 -0.27
N ARG A 155 -0.75 21.44 -1.54
CA ARG A 155 -1.91 20.66 -2.00
C ARG A 155 -1.62 19.17 -1.99
N HIS A 156 -0.49 18.75 -2.52
CA HIS A 156 -0.10 17.35 -2.59
C HIS A 156 0.07 16.73 -1.20
N ASP A 157 0.77 17.40 -0.28
CA ASP A 157 0.92 16.96 1.10
C ASP A 157 -0.44 16.86 1.83
N ALA A 158 -1.33 17.84 1.61
CA ALA A 158 -2.68 17.80 2.19
C ALA A 158 -3.48 16.59 1.69
N GLN A 159 -3.42 16.28 0.40
CA GLN A 159 -4.08 15.10 -0.19
C GLN A 159 -3.52 13.79 0.37
N ASN A 160 -2.20 13.67 0.45
CA ASN A 160 -1.53 12.51 1.02
C ASN A 160 -1.91 12.32 2.49
N ARG A 161 -1.86 13.38 3.31
CA ARG A 161 -2.23 13.33 4.72
C ARG A 161 -3.71 13.03 4.94
N GLN A 162 -4.58 13.52 4.07
CA GLN A 162 -6.00 13.19 4.10
C GLN A 162 -6.20 11.69 3.86
N TRP A 163 -5.55 11.13 2.84
CA TRP A 163 -5.60 9.70 2.55
C TRP A 163 -5.07 8.86 3.73
N ILE A 164 -3.91 9.24 4.29
CA ILE A 164 -3.34 8.58 5.48
C ILE A 164 -4.34 8.63 6.64
N GLY A 165 -4.93 9.80 6.92
CA GLY A 165 -5.89 9.97 8.00
C GLY A 165 -7.17 9.14 7.84
N GLN A 166 -7.59 8.87 6.59
CA GLN A 166 -8.74 8.00 6.29
C GLN A 166 -8.37 6.50 6.42
N LEU A 167 -7.14 6.12 6.10
CA LEU A 167 -6.68 4.74 6.15
C LEU A 167 -6.34 4.28 7.58
N GLN A 168 -5.75 5.15 8.41
CA GLN A 168 -5.30 4.78 9.76
C GLN A 168 -6.39 4.12 10.64
N PRO A 169 -7.65 4.58 10.68
CA PRO A 169 -8.71 3.92 11.43
C PRO A 169 -9.01 2.50 10.92
N LEU A 170 -8.93 2.25 9.62
CA LEU A 170 -9.12 0.93 9.03
C LEU A 170 -7.98 -0.02 9.42
N VAL A 171 -6.75 0.46 9.37
CA VAL A 171 -5.58 -0.29 9.84
C VAL A 171 -5.70 -0.60 11.34
N ALA A 172 -6.13 0.36 12.15
CA ALA A 172 -6.33 0.14 13.59
C ALA A 172 -7.40 -0.92 13.87
N SER A 173 -8.47 -0.96 13.06
CA SER A 173 -9.59 -1.89 13.25
C SER A 173 -9.30 -3.30 12.74
N TYR A 174 -8.66 -3.41 11.59
CA TYR A 174 -8.55 -4.68 10.84
C TYR A 174 -7.12 -5.18 10.69
N GLY A 175 -6.12 -4.31 10.89
CA GLY A 175 -4.73 -4.57 10.52
C GLY A 175 -4.15 -5.82 11.18
N LYS A 176 -4.35 -6.00 12.47
CA LYS A 176 -3.81 -7.16 13.18
C LYS A 176 -4.40 -8.49 12.69
N THR A 177 -5.70 -8.53 12.42
CA THR A 177 -6.38 -9.72 11.90
C THR A 177 -5.87 -10.07 10.49
N LEU A 178 -5.65 -9.04 9.66
CA LEU A 178 -5.10 -9.23 8.31
C LEU A 178 -3.65 -9.72 8.38
N GLU A 179 -2.80 -9.08 9.19
CA GLU A 179 -1.41 -9.52 9.42
C GLU A 179 -1.33 -10.99 9.83
N ASP A 180 -2.06 -11.38 10.90
CA ASP A 180 -2.04 -12.76 11.41
C ASP A 180 -2.49 -13.77 10.34
N SER A 181 -3.52 -13.39 9.58
CA SER A 181 -4.02 -14.23 8.49
C SER A 181 -2.97 -14.40 7.39
N LEU A 182 -2.31 -13.31 6.98
CA LEU A 182 -1.31 -13.33 5.91
C LEU A 182 -0.04 -14.08 6.33
N VAL A 183 0.45 -13.86 7.56
CA VAL A 183 1.59 -14.60 8.11
C VAL A 183 1.31 -16.11 8.08
N ARG A 184 0.12 -16.52 8.47
CA ARG A 184 -0.29 -17.93 8.43
C ARG A 184 -0.45 -18.45 7.00
N ILE A 185 -1.13 -17.70 6.12
CA ILE A 185 -1.45 -18.14 4.75
C ILE A 185 -0.17 -18.26 3.92
N TYR A 186 0.72 -17.28 3.99
CA TYR A 186 1.97 -17.30 3.22
C TYR A 186 3.10 -18.05 3.92
N ASP A 187 2.88 -18.47 5.18
CA ASP A 187 3.90 -19.12 6.01
C ASP A 187 5.21 -18.31 6.03
N THR A 188 5.08 -16.99 6.10
CA THR A 188 6.18 -16.03 6.02
C THR A 188 5.93 -14.92 7.05
N PRO A 189 6.94 -14.51 7.84
CA PRO A 189 6.77 -13.42 8.79
C PRO A 189 6.43 -12.12 8.09
N TRP A 190 5.77 -11.21 8.82
CA TRP A 190 5.52 -9.84 8.37
C TRP A 190 6.84 -9.12 8.05
N PRO A 191 6.95 -8.34 6.97
CA PRO A 191 8.25 -7.86 6.47
C PRO A 191 8.90 -6.75 7.31
N GLY A 192 8.25 -6.27 8.37
CA GLY A 192 8.80 -5.29 9.29
C GLY A 192 7.75 -4.74 10.27
N HIS A 193 8.21 -4.18 11.39
CA HIS A 193 7.37 -3.49 12.35
C HIS A 193 8.07 -2.20 12.82
N PRO A 194 7.64 -1.03 12.31
CA PRO A 194 6.64 -0.82 11.25
C PRO A 194 7.19 -1.04 9.83
N VAL A 195 6.30 -1.31 8.87
CA VAL A 195 6.60 -1.18 7.44
C VAL A 195 6.38 0.28 7.04
N ARG A 196 7.40 0.90 6.43
CA ARG A 196 7.28 2.25 5.88
C ARG A 196 6.37 2.24 4.64
N VAL A 197 5.40 3.17 4.58
CA VAL A 197 4.48 3.37 3.45
C VAL A 197 4.51 4.84 3.04
N ASP A 198 4.90 5.12 1.81
CA ASP A 198 4.95 6.47 1.28
C ASP A 198 3.72 6.79 0.42
N ALA A 199 2.96 7.80 0.86
CA ALA A 199 1.85 8.35 0.10
C ALA A 199 2.35 9.41 -0.88
N THR A 200 1.98 9.29 -2.14
CA THR A 200 2.36 10.21 -3.21
C THR A 200 1.16 10.55 -4.08
N VAL A 201 1.23 11.65 -4.84
CA VAL A 201 0.17 12.00 -5.81
C VAL A 201 0.28 11.22 -7.11
N PHE A 202 1.39 10.57 -7.32
CA PHE A 202 1.63 9.62 -8.39
C PHE A 202 2.63 8.56 -7.92
N ALA A 203 2.31 7.29 -8.04
CA ALA A 203 3.23 6.19 -7.73
C ALA A 203 3.85 5.63 -9.03
N ASN A 204 3.05 4.90 -9.80
CA ASN A 204 3.41 4.39 -11.14
C ASN A 204 2.14 4.19 -11.99
N TRP A 205 2.28 3.56 -13.15
CA TRP A 205 1.17 3.25 -14.05
C TRP A 205 0.05 2.39 -13.44
N ALA A 206 0.33 1.63 -12.38
CA ALA A 206 -0.65 0.79 -11.68
C ALA A 206 -1.32 1.51 -10.50
N GLY A 207 -0.83 2.68 -10.08
CA GLY A 207 -1.35 3.45 -8.94
C GLY A 207 -0.73 3.08 -7.60
N ALA A 208 0.05 2.00 -7.52
CA ALA A 208 0.86 1.61 -6.36
C ALA A 208 1.98 0.68 -6.82
N TYR A 209 3.05 0.59 -6.03
CA TYR A 209 4.12 -0.40 -6.21
C TYR A 209 4.95 -0.56 -4.93
N THR A 210 5.69 -1.67 -4.85
CA THR A 210 6.54 -1.97 -3.70
C THR A 210 7.96 -2.28 -4.14
N THR A 211 8.93 -1.64 -3.52
CA THR A 211 10.33 -2.08 -3.58
C THR A 211 10.57 -3.12 -2.49
N ILE A 212 11.38 -4.14 -2.81
CA ILE A 212 11.72 -5.22 -1.90
C ILE A 212 13.15 -5.00 -1.40
N GLU A 213 13.41 -5.29 -0.12
CA GLU A 213 14.73 -5.16 0.53
C GLU A 213 15.24 -3.71 0.66
N PRO A 214 14.61 -2.94 1.54
CA PRO A 214 13.46 -3.27 2.39
C PRO A 214 12.13 -3.17 1.66
N THR A 215 11.12 -3.86 2.20
CA THR A 215 9.75 -3.73 1.70
C THR A 215 9.21 -2.34 2.00
N ARG A 216 8.96 -1.56 0.94
CA ARG A 216 8.49 -0.16 1.02
C ARG A 216 7.42 0.11 -0.04
N PRO A 217 6.13 0.02 0.31
CA PRO A 217 5.03 0.45 -0.54
C PRO A 217 5.06 1.95 -0.83
N THR A 218 4.82 2.30 -2.09
CA THR A 218 4.55 3.67 -2.53
C THR A 218 3.18 3.68 -3.19
N ILE A 219 2.25 4.47 -2.67
CA ILE A 219 0.83 4.43 -3.06
C ILE A 219 0.37 5.80 -3.54
N CYS A 220 -0.30 5.83 -4.69
CA CYS A 220 -0.96 7.03 -5.19
C CYS A 220 -2.19 7.34 -4.34
N ALA A 221 -2.07 8.34 -3.48
CA ALA A 221 -3.11 8.76 -2.54
C ALA A 221 -4.32 9.42 -3.24
N THR A 222 -4.13 9.90 -4.46
CA THR A 222 -5.18 10.57 -5.24
C THR A 222 -5.89 9.65 -6.23
N ASP A 223 -5.41 8.40 -6.38
CA ASP A 223 -6.06 7.43 -7.26
C ASP A 223 -7.43 7.02 -6.72
N PRO A 224 -8.52 7.19 -7.49
CA PRO A 224 -9.86 6.77 -7.08
C PRO A 224 -9.96 5.29 -6.69
N ALA A 225 -9.12 4.43 -7.26
CA ALA A 225 -9.12 3.01 -6.94
C ALA A 225 -8.42 2.68 -5.60
N ASN A 226 -7.72 3.65 -5.00
CA ASN A 226 -7.02 3.49 -3.72
C ASN A 226 -7.74 4.22 -2.58
N GLN A 227 -9.07 4.28 -2.60
CA GLN A 227 -9.83 5.00 -1.57
C GLN A 227 -10.62 4.06 -0.65
N ALA A 228 -10.94 4.53 0.55
CA ALA A 228 -11.76 3.80 1.53
C ALA A 228 -11.23 2.38 1.81
N ALA A 229 -12.07 1.35 1.74
CA ALA A 229 -11.66 -0.04 1.99
C ALA A 229 -10.64 -0.56 0.96
N ALA A 230 -10.65 -0.02 -0.28
CA ALA A 230 -9.64 -0.37 -1.28
C ALA A 230 -8.24 0.17 -0.90
N ALA A 231 -8.14 1.26 -0.13
CA ALA A 231 -6.87 1.71 0.42
C ALA A 231 -6.28 0.69 1.40
N LEU A 232 -7.14 0.06 2.23
CA LEU A 232 -6.71 -1.02 3.13
C LEU A 232 -6.23 -2.23 2.32
N GLU A 233 -6.99 -2.68 1.31
CA GLU A 233 -6.55 -3.77 0.44
C GLU A 233 -5.23 -3.44 -0.24
N THR A 234 -5.07 -2.23 -0.80
CA THR A 234 -3.86 -1.83 -1.51
C THR A 234 -2.62 -1.82 -0.60
N VAL A 235 -2.70 -1.26 0.62
CA VAL A 235 -1.53 -1.22 1.51
C VAL A 235 -1.10 -2.62 1.96
N PHE A 236 -2.05 -3.52 2.21
CA PHE A 236 -1.75 -4.91 2.55
C PHE A 236 -1.25 -5.70 1.34
N HIS A 237 -1.81 -5.45 0.15
CA HIS A 237 -1.34 -6.04 -1.11
C HIS A 237 0.12 -5.67 -1.37
N GLU A 238 0.42 -4.40 -1.37
CA GLU A 238 1.78 -3.91 -1.62
C GLU A 238 2.77 -4.46 -0.59
N THR A 239 2.41 -4.45 0.68
CA THR A 239 3.27 -4.99 1.73
C THR A 239 3.50 -6.50 1.57
N SER A 240 2.48 -7.23 1.14
CA SER A 240 2.55 -8.68 0.97
C SER A 240 3.46 -9.11 -0.18
N HIS A 241 3.84 -8.22 -1.10
CA HIS A 241 4.90 -8.52 -2.06
C HIS A 241 6.21 -8.98 -1.37
N GLY A 242 6.53 -8.42 -0.19
CA GLY A 242 7.66 -8.85 0.64
C GLY A 242 7.50 -10.22 1.28
N MET A 243 6.32 -10.84 1.21
CA MET A 243 6.02 -12.16 1.79
C MET A 243 5.92 -13.27 0.76
N MET A 244 6.02 -12.98 -0.54
CA MET A 244 5.68 -13.92 -1.62
C MET A 244 6.79 -14.92 -1.97
N ASP A 245 7.95 -14.87 -1.36
CA ASP A 245 9.11 -15.72 -1.74
C ASP A 245 8.80 -17.22 -1.63
N LYS A 246 8.19 -17.67 -0.53
CA LYS A 246 7.79 -19.09 -0.36
C LYS A 246 6.73 -19.52 -1.36
N VAL A 247 5.75 -18.65 -1.65
CA VAL A 247 4.70 -18.93 -2.63
C VAL A 247 5.31 -19.10 -4.01
N ARG A 248 6.16 -18.16 -4.45
CA ARG A 248 6.84 -18.23 -5.75
C ARG A 248 7.70 -19.47 -5.89
N LYS A 249 8.56 -19.76 -4.91
CA LYS A 249 9.39 -20.99 -4.91
C LYS A 249 8.56 -22.26 -4.97
N ALA A 250 7.42 -22.32 -4.27
CA ALA A 250 6.55 -23.48 -4.31
C ALA A 250 5.85 -23.64 -5.67
N MET A 251 5.47 -22.53 -6.32
CA MET A 251 4.92 -22.54 -7.69
C MET A 251 5.97 -22.96 -8.71
N ASP A 252 7.18 -22.40 -8.65
CA ASP A 252 8.30 -22.75 -9.53
C ASP A 252 8.63 -24.28 -9.42
N ALA A 253 8.63 -24.80 -8.20
CA ALA A 253 8.87 -26.23 -7.96
C ALA A 253 7.72 -27.12 -8.50
N ALA A 254 6.48 -26.65 -8.45
CA ALA A 254 5.33 -27.35 -9.02
C ALA A 254 5.37 -27.31 -10.56
N GLU A 255 5.69 -26.15 -11.12
CA GLU A 255 5.85 -25.96 -12.57
C GLU A 255 6.93 -26.89 -13.15
N ALA A 256 8.11 -26.94 -12.50
CA ALA A 256 9.20 -27.84 -12.90
C ALA A 256 8.82 -29.32 -12.86
N LYS A 257 7.85 -29.73 -12.01
CA LYS A 257 7.32 -31.10 -11.99
C LYS A 257 6.31 -31.33 -13.12
N THR A 258 5.41 -30.39 -13.33
CA THR A 258 4.38 -30.47 -14.36
C THR A 258 5.03 -30.52 -15.75
N ALA A 259 6.04 -29.68 -16.00
CA ALA A 259 6.80 -29.65 -17.26
C ALA A 259 7.50 -30.97 -17.59
N ARG A 260 7.94 -31.74 -16.58
CA ARG A 260 8.53 -33.07 -16.77
C ARG A 260 7.52 -34.15 -17.19
N GLY A 261 6.25 -33.93 -16.89
CA GLY A 261 5.15 -34.84 -17.25
C GLY A 261 4.37 -34.43 -18.51
N SER A 262 4.66 -33.26 -19.10
CA SER A 262 3.98 -32.71 -20.27
C SER A 262 4.97 -32.40 -21.39
N GLN A 263 4.47 -32.21 -22.63
CA GLN A 263 5.31 -31.94 -23.82
C GLN A 263 5.81 -30.48 -23.90
N GLY A 264 5.85 -29.71 -22.81
CA GLY A 264 6.36 -28.35 -22.82
C GLY A 264 6.34 -27.66 -21.46
N PRO A 265 7.07 -26.54 -21.31
CA PRO A 265 7.07 -25.76 -20.09
C PRO A 265 5.69 -25.15 -19.83
N THR A 266 5.23 -25.24 -18.59
CA THR A 266 4.05 -24.50 -18.12
C THR A 266 4.55 -23.16 -17.62
N ASP A 267 4.29 -22.09 -18.39
CA ASP A 267 4.56 -20.73 -17.92
C ASP A 267 3.40 -20.26 -17.06
N THR A 268 3.61 -20.25 -15.74
CA THR A 268 2.64 -19.73 -14.80
C THR A 268 2.61 -18.18 -14.79
N GLY A 269 3.62 -17.54 -15.38
CA GLY A 269 3.68 -16.10 -15.55
C GLY A 269 3.42 -15.33 -14.26
N THR A 270 2.32 -14.58 -14.22
CA THR A 270 1.91 -13.77 -13.09
C THR A 270 0.86 -14.43 -12.18
N LEU A 271 0.66 -15.75 -12.27
CA LEU A 271 -0.34 -16.48 -11.47
C LEU A 271 -0.14 -16.27 -9.95
N TRP A 272 1.12 -16.19 -9.48
CA TRP A 272 1.42 -15.84 -8.09
C TRP A 272 0.83 -14.49 -7.67
N HIS A 273 0.81 -13.52 -8.58
CA HIS A 273 0.25 -12.19 -8.34
C HIS A 273 -1.29 -12.22 -8.33
N ALA A 274 -1.90 -13.08 -9.16
CA ALA A 274 -3.33 -13.34 -9.09
C ALA A 274 -3.74 -13.98 -7.75
N VAL A 275 -2.92 -14.92 -7.22
CA VAL A 275 -3.09 -15.49 -5.87
C VAL A 275 -2.99 -14.41 -4.80
N LEU A 276 -2.06 -13.46 -4.94
CA LEU A 276 -1.88 -12.35 -4.02
C LEU A 276 -3.15 -11.46 -4.00
N PHE A 277 -3.63 -11.01 -5.16
CA PHE A 277 -4.85 -10.22 -5.27
C PHE A 277 -6.07 -10.94 -4.68
N TYR A 278 -6.25 -12.22 -5.02
CA TYR A 278 -7.35 -13.01 -4.49
C TYR A 278 -7.30 -13.09 -2.96
N THR A 279 -6.12 -13.37 -2.40
CA THR A 279 -5.94 -13.55 -0.96
C THR A 279 -6.31 -12.29 -0.19
N ILE A 280 -5.70 -11.15 -0.55
CA ILE A 280 -5.92 -9.89 0.17
C ILE A 280 -7.37 -9.41 -0.02
N GLY A 281 -7.85 -9.42 -1.26
CA GLY A 281 -9.22 -9.01 -1.55
C GLY A 281 -10.26 -9.80 -0.76
N GLN A 282 -10.10 -11.14 -0.69
CA GLN A 282 -11.00 -11.98 0.09
C GLN A 282 -10.90 -11.70 1.59
N LEU A 283 -9.68 -11.55 2.13
CA LEU A 283 -9.50 -11.24 3.56
C LEU A 283 -10.13 -9.90 3.95
N VAL A 284 -9.99 -8.88 3.11
CA VAL A 284 -10.61 -7.56 3.37
C VAL A 284 -12.14 -7.65 3.24
N ALA A 285 -12.66 -8.37 2.24
CA ALA A 285 -14.10 -8.58 2.07
C ALA A 285 -14.71 -9.36 3.24
N ASP A 286 -13.98 -10.29 3.82
CA ASP A 286 -14.42 -11.04 5.01
C ASP A 286 -14.50 -10.15 6.27
N GLN A 287 -13.73 -9.05 6.34
CA GLN A 287 -13.73 -8.10 7.46
C GLN A 287 -14.71 -6.94 7.26
N ILE A 288 -14.94 -6.49 6.03
CA ILE A 288 -15.74 -5.30 5.70
C ILE A 288 -16.97 -5.71 4.89
N PRO A 289 -18.16 -5.80 5.53
CA PRO A 289 -19.38 -6.19 4.84
C PRO A 289 -19.69 -5.30 3.63
N GLY A 290 -19.96 -5.93 2.49
CA GLY A 290 -20.30 -5.23 1.25
C GLY A 290 -19.08 -4.72 0.46
N TYR A 291 -17.88 -4.92 0.95
CA TYR A 291 -16.69 -4.61 0.17
C TYR A 291 -16.54 -5.58 -1.01
N VAL A 292 -16.30 -5.04 -2.18
CA VAL A 292 -15.96 -5.81 -3.40
C VAL A 292 -14.45 -5.75 -3.57
N PRO A 293 -13.73 -6.89 -3.70
CA PRO A 293 -12.28 -6.90 -3.86
C PRO A 293 -11.78 -6.04 -5.01
N TYR A 294 -10.61 -5.42 -4.85
CA TYR A 294 -9.99 -4.52 -5.83
C TYR A 294 -9.90 -5.13 -7.23
N ALA A 295 -9.50 -6.40 -7.33
CA ALA A 295 -9.39 -7.09 -8.60
C ALA A 295 -10.74 -7.23 -9.33
N ASP A 296 -11.83 -7.44 -8.59
CA ASP A 296 -13.20 -7.48 -9.11
C ASP A 296 -13.68 -6.08 -9.53
N GLN A 297 -13.52 -5.07 -8.66
CA GLN A 297 -13.92 -3.69 -8.95
C GLN A 297 -13.24 -3.12 -10.20
N ASN A 298 -11.97 -3.45 -10.39
CA ASN A 298 -11.16 -2.93 -11.49
C ASN A 298 -11.08 -3.87 -12.70
N GLY A 299 -11.83 -4.95 -12.71
CA GLY A 299 -11.89 -5.90 -13.83
C GLY A 299 -10.56 -6.58 -14.13
N LEU A 300 -9.70 -6.83 -13.14
CA LEU A 300 -8.39 -7.44 -13.37
C LEU A 300 -8.50 -8.88 -13.84
N TRP A 301 -9.52 -9.61 -13.39
CA TRP A 301 -9.80 -10.98 -13.83
C TRP A 301 -10.10 -11.11 -15.32
N MET A 302 -10.49 -10.01 -15.96
CA MET A 302 -10.71 -9.98 -17.42
C MET A 302 -9.51 -9.46 -18.19
N ARG A 303 -8.70 -8.59 -17.58
CA ARG A 303 -7.62 -7.87 -18.27
C ARG A 303 -6.26 -8.50 -18.09
N ALA A 304 -5.94 -8.87 -16.84
CA ALA A 304 -4.62 -9.39 -16.45
C ALA A 304 -4.62 -10.92 -16.32
N TRP A 305 -5.71 -11.49 -15.84
CA TRP A 305 -5.86 -12.93 -15.61
C TRP A 305 -7.21 -13.39 -16.15
N PRO A 306 -7.29 -13.71 -17.46
CA PRO A 306 -8.54 -14.15 -18.05
C PRO A 306 -9.05 -15.45 -17.42
N ALA A 307 -10.37 -15.64 -17.39
CA ALA A 307 -10.97 -16.89 -16.94
C ALA A 307 -10.34 -18.08 -17.68
N PRO A 308 -9.94 -19.19 -17.01
CA PRO A 308 -10.52 -19.65 -15.73
C PRO A 308 -9.69 -19.35 -14.46
N ASP A 309 -8.69 -18.47 -14.49
CA ASP A 309 -7.69 -18.31 -13.42
C ASP A 309 -8.31 -18.07 -12.05
N ARG A 310 -9.31 -17.17 -11.94
CA ARG A 310 -10.00 -16.90 -10.69
C ARG A 310 -10.68 -18.14 -10.11
N ALA A 311 -11.37 -18.92 -10.96
CA ALA A 311 -12.08 -20.12 -10.52
C ALA A 311 -11.09 -21.20 -10.05
N LEU A 312 -9.95 -21.34 -10.70
CA LEU A 312 -8.88 -22.26 -10.30
C LEU A 312 -8.25 -21.85 -8.97
N ILE A 313 -8.05 -20.54 -8.76
CA ILE A 313 -7.55 -20.03 -7.47
C ILE A 313 -8.58 -20.31 -6.37
N GLU A 314 -9.85 -20.05 -6.60
CA GLU A 314 -10.91 -20.32 -5.64
C GLU A 314 -10.99 -21.83 -5.29
N GLN A 315 -10.94 -22.68 -6.29
CA GLN A 315 -11.00 -24.13 -6.10
C GLN A 315 -9.79 -24.68 -5.33
N ASN A 316 -8.57 -24.23 -5.64
CA ASN A 316 -7.34 -24.85 -5.15
C ASN A 316 -6.70 -24.08 -3.98
N TRP A 317 -6.77 -22.75 -3.97
CA TRP A 317 -6.12 -21.91 -2.98
C TRP A 317 -7.01 -21.58 -1.77
N LYS A 318 -8.30 -21.31 -1.95
CA LYS A 318 -9.22 -20.99 -0.85
C LYS A 318 -9.25 -22.08 0.25
N PRO A 319 -9.20 -23.40 -0.04
CA PRO A 319 -9.06 -24.40 1.00
C PRO A 319 -7.81 -24.26 1.86
N HIS A 320 -6.70 -23.73 1.31
CA HIS A 320 -5.52 -23.43 2.10
C HIS A 320 -5.73 -22.20 2.99
N MET A 321 -6.35 -21.16 2.48
CA MET A 321 -6.69 -19.97 3.28
C MET A 321 -7.53 -20.32 4.52
N THR A 322 -8.38 -21.35 4.43
CA THR A 322 -9.25 -21.87 5.51
C THR A 322 -8.67 -23.06 6.28
N ASN A 323 -7.36 -23.32 6.19
CA ASN A 323 -6.64 -24.42 6.86
C ASN A 323 -7.08 -25.84 6.46
N SER A 324 -7.79 -26.01 5.34
CA SER A 324 -8.22 -27.33 4.85
C SER A 324 -7.18 -28.00 3.92
N SER A 325 -6.11 -27.29 3.55
CA SER A 325 -5.02 -27.79 2.70
C SER A 325 -3.69 -27.14 3.10
N SER A 326 -2.57 -27.83 2.85
CA SER A 326 -1.23 -27.23 3.03
C SER A 326 -0.88 -26.30 1.85
N LEU A 327 -0.06 -25.26 2.09
CA LEU A 327 0.47 -24.34 1.09
C LEU A 327 1.01 -25.08 -0.15
N LYS A 328 1.91 -26.04 0.09
CA LYS A 328 2.54 -26.82 -0.97
C LYS A 328 1.54 -27.61 -1.82
N ARG A 329 0.54 -28.23 -1.18
CA ARG A 329 -0.49 -29.00 -1.90
C ARG A 329 -1.39 -28.09 -2.72
N ALA A 330 -1.85 -26.98 -2.14
CA ALA A 330 -2.72 -26.02 -2.80
C ALA A 330 -2.05 -25.44 -4.07
N LEU A 331 -0.80 -24.99 -3.95
CA LEU A 331 -0.06 -24.42 -5.09
C LEU A 331 0.30 -25.49 -6.13
N ALA A 332 0.66 -26.70 -5.74
CA ALA A 332 0.93 -27.79 -6.68
C ALA A 332 -0.30 -28.15 -7.52
N GLN A 333 -1.48 -28.22 -6.88
CA GLN A 333 -2.73 -28.50 -7.60
C GLN A 333 -3.14 -27.32 -8.48
N LEU A 334 -3.01 -26.10 -7.97
CA LEU A 334 -3.30 -24.88 -8.77
C LEU A 334 -2.47 -24.82 -10.05
N VAL A 335 -1.16 -25.04 -9.95
CA VAL A 335 -0.26 -25.04 -11.11
C VAL A 335 -0.61 -26.16 -12.10
N GLN A 336 -0.93 -27.35 -11.61
CA GLN A 336 -1.33 -28.47 -12.45
C GLN A 336 -2.62 -28.18 -13.22
N ASP A 337 -3.65 -27.68 -12.53
CA ASP A 337 -4.95 -27.39 -13.13
C ASP A 337 -4.87 -26.21 -14.12
N PHE A 338 -4.03 -25.21 -13.79
CA PHE A 338 -3.74 -24.08 -14.66
C PHE A 338 -3.07 -24.55 -15.97
N ALA A 339 -2.07 -25.42 -15.89
CA ALA A 339 -1.42 -26.02 -17.05
C ALA A 339 -2.41 -26.77 -17.95
N ALA A 340 -3.26 -27.62 -17.34
CA ALA A 340 -4.28 -28.36 -18.05
C ALA A 340 -5.32 -27.45 -18.73
N ALA A 341 -5.69 -26.33 -18.09
CA ALA A 341 -6.59 -25.34 -18.67
C ALA A 341 -5.97 -24.65 -19.90
N LYS A 342 -4.71 -24.21 -19.80
CA LYS A 342 -3.98 -23.60 -20.93
C LYS A 342 -3.88 -24.56 -22.13
N GLN A 343 -3.58 -25.83 -21.90
CA GLN A 343 -3.51 -26.82 -22.99
C GLN A 343 -4.83 -26.94 -23.75
N ARG A 344 -5.95 -27.07 -23.03
CA ARG A 344 -7.28 -27.14 -23.65
C ARG A 344 -7.62 -25.89 -24.47
N THR A 345 -7.21 -24.71 -24.05
CA THR A 345 -7.43 -23.46 -24.77
C THR A 345 -6.64 -23.47 -26.12
N ASN A 346 -5.36 -23.82 -26.04
CA ASN A 346 -4.49 -23.88 -27.22
C ASN A 346 -4.99 -24.92 -28.26
N GLU A 347 -5.45 -26.11 -27.84
CA GLU A 347 -6.03 -27.12 -28.70
C GLU A 347 -7.31 -26.64 -29.39
N SER A 348 -8.13 -25.87 -28.69
CA SER A 348 -9.35 -25.31 -29.22
C SER A 348 -9.12 -24.19 -30.25
N GLU A 349 -8.03 -23.43 -30.12
CA GLU A 349 -7.62 -22.40 -31.07
C GLU A 349 -6.96 -22.96 -32.33
N THR A 350 -6.21 -24.06 -32.21
CA THR A 350 -5.55 -24.74 -33.33
C THR A 350 -6.52 -25.57 -34.17
N SER A 351 -7.72 -25.85 -33.65
CA SER A 351 -8.77 -26.63 -34.34
C SER A 351 -9.78 -25.75 -35.09
N LYS A 352 -9.60 -24.44 -35.07
CA LYS A 352 -10.39 -23.44 -35.84
C LYS A 352 -9.59 -22.89 -37.00
#